data_e5a3ea586af2af64be80673f81aec2ae
#
_entry.id   e5a3ea586af2af64be80673f81aec2ae
#
_cell.length_a   1.000
_cell.length_b   1.000
_cell.length_c   1.000
_cell.angle_alpha   90.00
_cell.angle_beta   90.00
_cell.angle_gamma   90.00
#
_symmetry.space_group_name_H-M   'P 1'
#
loop_
_entity.id
_entity.type
_entity.pdbx_description
1 polymer ?
#
loop_
_entity_poly.entity_id
_entity_poly.type
_entity_poly.pdbx_seq_one_letter_code
_entity_poly.pdbx_strand_id
1 'polypeptide(L)'
;MRVQVIQGSLTDGRESLLVNASNTNAALGSGVSGAIRHACGAGYQEEIQSALRERFGWPMEPGRVLMTGAGTHPTARWVAHVAVMDYRDGFKGSSFPTLDVIRLGCESLVAAIDALPERVTVAMAALGAGTGQLGVREPTKIACEAFAAYAREHGDAGKIAGVTFYRFNLFEYAAIADVVCRRFPEVLASVSTDAQGLFQPDR
;
A
#
# COMPACT_ATOMS: atom_id res chain seq x y z
N MET A 1 6.80 -14.82 5.96
CA MET A 1 5.87 -13.67 5.73
C MET A 1 4.52 -14.20 5.29
N ARG A 2 3.42 -13.80 5.95
CA ARG A 2 2.04 -14.19 5.57
C ARG A 2 1.51 -13.24 4.51
N VAL A 3 0.78 -13.74 3.48
CA VAL A 3 0.13 -12.91 2.46
C VAL A 3 -1.37 -13.20 2.44
N GLN A 4 -2.20 -12.17 2.28
CA GLN A 4 -3.66 -12.27 2.22
C GLN A 4 -4.24 -11.30 1.19
N VAL A 5 -5.46 -11.60 0.72
CA VAL A 5 -6.27 -10.68 -0.10
C VAL A 5 -7.65 -10.59 0.54
N ILE A 6 -8.11 -9.37 0.80
CA ILE A 6 -9.39 -9.12 1.48
C ILE A 6 -10.23 -8.14 0.65
N GLN A 7 -11.51 -8.46 0.47
CA GLN A 7 -12.47 -7.51 -0.07
C GLN A 7 -12.93 -6.57 1.06
N GLY A 8 -12.55 -5.31 1.00
CA GLY A 8 -12.88 -4.34 2.05
C GLY A 8 -12.00 -3.09 2.02
N SER A 9 -12.03 -2.34 3.11
CA SER A 9 -11.18 -1.19 3.35
C SER A 9 -9.91 -1.58 4.09
N LEU A 10 -8.77 -1.06 3.65
CA LEU A 10 -7.52 -1.25 4.38
C LEU A 10 -7.50 -0.55 5.74
N THR A 11 -8.35 0.47 5.94
CA THR A 11 -8.47 1.18 7.23
C THR A 11 -9.30 0.42 8.28
N ASP A 12 -10.03 -0.62 7.85
CA ASP A 12 -10.81 -1.47 8.76
C ASP A 12 -10.02 -2.72 9.20
N GLY A 13 -8.83 -2.90 8.62
CA GLY A 13 -7.92 -4.00 8.92
C GLY A 13 -7.28 -3.89 10.31
N ARG A 14 -6.53 -4.93 10.67
CA ARG A 14 -5.79 -5.00 11.94
C ARG A 14 -4.28 -4.86 11.75
N GLU A 15 -3.87 -4.51 10.56
CA GLU A 15 -2.47 -4.31 10.22
C GLU A 15 -1.90 -3.10 10.95
N SER A 16 -0.63 -3.22 11.36
CA SER A 16 0.05 -2.16 12.11
C SER A 16 0.62 -1.05 11.22
N LEU A 17 0.65 -1.25 9.89
CA LEU A 17 1.11 -0.28 8.90
C LEU A 17 0.13 -0.20 7.73
N LEU A 18 -0.33 1.01 7.42
CA LEU A 18 -1.16 1.31 6.26
C LEU A 18 -0.29 1.90 5.14
N VAL A 19 -0.51 1.47 3.90
CA VAL A 19 0.16 2.03 2.73
C VAL A 19 -0.79 2.95 1.97
N ASN A 20 -0.41 4.21 1.86
CA ASN A 20 -1.11 5.24 1.10
C ASN A 20 -0.45 5.45 -0.26
N ALA A 21 -1.20 5.22 -1.36
CA ALA A 21 -0.83 5.70 -2.68
C ALA A 21 -1.01 7.22 -2.73
N SER A 22 0.06 7.95 -2.45
CA SER A 22 0.09 9.39 -2.26
C SER A 22 0.54 10.15 -3.52
N ASN A 23 0.52 11.46 -3.43
CA ASN A 23 1.19 12.37 -4.36
C ASN A 23 2.46 12.96 -3.73
N THR A 24 3.29 13.60 -4.54
CA THR A 24 4.56 14.21 -4.12
C THR A 24 4.41 15.28 -3.03
N ASN A 25 3.22 15.86 -2.88
CA ASN A 25 2.90 16.84 -1.85
C ASN A 25 2.34 16.21 -0.57
N ALA A 26 2.18 14.88 -0.53
CA ALA A 26 1.56 14.13 0.54
C ALA A 26 0.17 14.68 0.98
N ALA A 27 -0.56 15.24 0.02
CA ALA A 27 -1.92 15.75 0.26
C ALA A 27 -2.92 14.59 0.23
N LEU A 28 -3.68 14.44 1.30
CA LEU A 28 -4.72 13.43 1.44
C LEU A 28 -6.01 13.89 0.74
N GLY A 29 -6.28 13.32 -0.42
CA GLY A 29 -7.46 13.61 -1.24
C GLY A 29 -8.60 12.62 -1.03
N SER A 30 -8.97 11.90 -2.10
CA SER A 30 -10.06 10.91 -2.16
C SER A 30 -9.55 9.46 -2.11
N GLY A 31 -10.46 8.51 -2.21
CA GLY A 31 -10.14 7.07 -2.23
C GLY A 31 -9.41 6.61 -0.97
N VAL A 32 -8.34 5.84 -1.12
CA VAL A 32 -7.52 5.34 0.00
C VAL A 32 -6.98 6.47 0.85
N SER A 33 -6.47 7.55 0.23
CA SER A 33 -5.98 8.73 0.95
C SER A 33 -7.05 9.39 1.81
N GLY A 34 -8.28 9.50 1.29
CA GLY A 34 -9.43 10.04 2.03
C GLY A 34 -9.85 9.14 3.20
N ALA A 35 -9.86 7.82 3.00
CA ALA A 35 -10.14 6.85 4.06
C ALA A 35 -9.11 6.93 5.19
N ILE A 36 -7.81 6.98 4.85
CA ILE A 36 -6.72 7.14 5.82
C ILE A 36 -6.86 8.48 6.58
N ARG A 37 -7.15 9.59 5.87
CA ARG A 37 -7.38 10.88 6.52
C ARG A 37 -8.47 10.80 7.59
N HIS A 38 -9.58 10.15 7.24
CA HIS A 38 -10.70 9.98 8.17
C HIS A 38 -10.33 9.09 9.36
N ALA A 39 -9.68 7.95 9.11
CA ALA A 39 -9.33 6.99 10.14
C ALA A 39 -8.22 7.46 11.11
N CYS A 40 -7.28 8.26 10.60
CA CYS A 40 -6.18 8.81 11.40
C CYS A 40 -6.55 10.09 12.19
N GLY A 41 -7.73 10.65 11.94
CA GLY A 41 -8.31 11.71 12.76
C GLY A 41 -8.01 13.14 12.31
N ALA A 42 -8.59 14.10 13.06
CA ALA A 42 -8.43 15.52 12.81
C ALA A 42 -6.96 15.95 13.01
N GLY A 43 -6.47 16.87 12.17
CA GLY A 43 -5.09 17.35 12.23
C GLY A 43 -4.06 16.44 11.56
N TYR A 44 -4.45 15.24 11.12
CA TYR A 44 -3.49 14.30 10.53
C TYR A 44 -2.85 14.82 9.23
N GLN A 45 -3.56 15.61 8.42
CA GLN A 45 -2.98 16.25 7.23
C GLN A 45 -1.86 17.23 7.59
N GLU A 46 -2.02 18.01 8.64
CA GLU A 46 -1.04 18.97 9.13
C GLU A 46 0.20 18.26 9.66
N GLU A 47 0.02 17.14 10.36
CA GLU A 47 1.11 16.28 10.84
C GLU A 47 1.94 15.76 9.67
N ILE A 48 1.30 15.21 8.62
CA ILE A 48 1.97 14.73 7.41
C ILE A 48 2.75 15.86 6.72
N GLN A 49 2.14 17.04 6.61
CA GLN A 49 2.79 18.21 5.98
C GLN A 49 4.02 18.67 6.75
N SER A 50 3.99 18.62 8.09
CA SER A 50 5.14 18.92 8.93
C SER A 50 6.26 17.89 8.72
N ALA A 51 5.93 16.61 8.79
CA ALA A 51 6.89 15.52 8.56
C ALA A 51 7.50 15.56 7.15
N LEU A 52 6.71 15.92 6.12
CA LEU A 52 7.19 16.06 4.75
C LEU A 52 8.24 17.18 4.64
N ARG A 53 7.97 18.35 5.22
CA ARG A 53 8.92 19.48 5.21
C ARG A 53 10.21 19.14 5.96
N GLU A 54 10.09 18.49 7.10
CA GLU A 54 11.23 18.09 7.90
C GLU A 54 12.12 17.08 7.16
N ARG A 55 11.50 16.07 6.51
CA ARG A 55 12.23 14.95 5.91
C ARG A 55 12.78 15.25 4.51
N PHE A 56 12.05 16.01 3.68
CA PHE A 56 12.34 16.20 2.26
C PHE A 56 12.49 17.67 1.84
N GLY A 57 12.24 18.62 2.72
CA GLY A 57 12.19 20.02 2.39
C GLY A 57 10.84 20.45 1.78
N TRP A 58 10.34 19.75 0.79
CA TRP A 58 9.09 19.99 0.05
C TRP A 58 9.32 20.27 -1.45
N PRO A 59 8.57 19.61 -2.35
CA PRO A 59 7.85 18.32 -2.21
C PRO A 59 8.81 17.12 -2.26
N MET A 60 8.32 15.88 -2.00
CA MET A 60 9.16 14.68 -2.22
C MET A 60 9.16 14.27 -3.70
N GLU A 61 10.20 13.54 -4.10
CA GLU A 61 10.31 12.97 -5.45
C GLU A 61 9.34 11.78 -5.65
N PRO A 62 8.86 11.54 -6.90
CA PRO A 62 8.12 10.32 -7.22
C PRO A 62 8.87 9.04 -6.83
N GLY A 63 8.14 8.06 -6.32
CA GLY A 63 8.70 6.80 -5.82
C GLY A 63 9.29 6.87 -4.41
N ARG A 64 9.40 8.04 -3.79
CA ARG A 64 9.82 8.17 -2.39
C ARG A 64 8.70 7.81 -1.42
N VAL A 65 9.09 7.46 -0.20
CA VAL A 65 8.18 7.10 0.88
C VAL A 65 8.39 8.01 2.09
N LEU A 66 7.32 8.64 2.53
CA LEU A 66 7.27 9.33 3.82
C LEU A 66 6.59 8.40 4.83
N MET A 67 7.29 8.06 5.90
CA MET A 67 6.73 7.34 7.05
C MET A 67 6.24 8.34 8.09
N THR A 68 5.00 8.13 8.57
CA THR A 68 4.43 8.90 9.69
C THR A 68 3.82 7.99 10.72
N GLY A 69 3.50 8.51 11.89
CA GLY A 69 2.53 7.88 12.79
C GLY A 69 1.17 7.76 12.11
N ALA A 70 0.26 6.99 12.69
CA ALA A 70 -1.09 6.80 12.19
C ALA A 70 -2.14 7.66 12.93
N GLY A 71 -1.73 8.75 13.56
CA GLY A 71 -2.62 9.64 14.31
C GLY A 71 -3.44 8.90 15.35
N THR A 72 -4.76 9.00 15.27
CA THR A 72 -5.70 8.34 16.19
C THR A 72 -6.25 7.01 15.68
N HIS A 73 -5.64 6.41 14.66
CA HIS A 73 -6.10 5.12 14.12
C HIS A 73 -6.07 4.03 15.21
N PRO A 74 -7.14 3.20 15.34
CA PRO A 74 -7.28 2.30 16.51
C PRO A 74 -6.27 1.13 16.52
N THR A 75 -5.75 0.72 15.37
CA THR A 75 -4.87 -0.46 15.26
C THR A 75 -3.55 -0.18 14.57
N ALA A 76 -3.53 0.62 13.50
CA ALA A 76 -2.31 0.98 12.82
C ALA A 76 -1.48 1.95 13.67
N ARG A 77 -0.17 1.76 13.63
CA ARG A 77 0.83 2.65 14.25
C ARG A 77 1.55 3.50 13.24
N TRP A 78 1.62 3.03 12.01
CA TRP A 78 2.39 3.65 10.93
C TRP A 78 1.55 3.83 9.67
N VAL A 79 1.84 4.90 8.94
CA VAL A 79 1.38 5.09 7.56
C VAL A 79 2.58 5.37 6.67
N ALA A 80 2.71 4.59 5.60
CA ALA A 80 3.70 4.80 4.55
C ALA A 80 3.05 5.53 3.37
N HIS A 81 3.39 6.78 3.15
CA HIS A 81 2.90 7.60 2.03
C HIS A 81 3.86 7.43 0.85
N VAL A 82 3.49 6.59 -0.13
CA VAL A 82 4.27 6.33 -1.35
C VAL A 82 3.90 7.36 -2.40
N ALA A 83 4.82 8.20 -2.84
CA ALA A 83 4.59 9.23 -3.86
C ALA A 83 4.46 8.62 -5.24
N VAL A 84 3.25 8.27 -5.65
CA VAL A 84 2.99 7.68 -6.98
C VAL A 84 2.50 8.73 -7.99
N MET A 85 1.86 9.82 -7.54
CA MET A 85 1.40 10.92 -8.39
C MET A 85 2.34 12.11 -8.26
N ASP A 86 2.76 12.68 -9.39
CA ASP A 86 3.65 13.86 -9.39
C ASP A 86 2.85 15.17 -9.48
N TYR A 87 2.76 15.87 -8.35
CA TYR A 87 2.06 17.16 -8.23
C TYR A 87 3.02 18.33 -7.99
N ARG A 88 4.33 18.15 -8.22
CA ARG A 88 5.33 19.20 -8.02
C ARG A 88 5.03 20.47 -8.83
N ASP A 89 4.57 20.30 -10.04
CA ASP A 89 4.19 21.40 -10.95
C ASP A 89 2.65 21.52 -11.14
N GLY A 90 1.86 21.10 -10.16
CA GLY A 90 0.41 21.00 -10.25
C GLY A 90 -0.08 19.74 -10.95
N PHE A 91 -1.40 19.58 -11.08
CA PHE A 91 -2.00 18.42 -11.73
C PHE A 91 -2.03 18.59 -13.25
N LYS A 92 -1.41 17.70 -13.99
CA LYS A 92 -1.35 17.67 -15.46
C LYS A 92 -1.17 16.25 -15.98
N GLY A 93 -1.13 16.04 -17.28
CA GLY A 93 -0.96 14.71 -17.89
C GLY A 93 0.29 13.96 -17.41
N SER A 94 1.39 14.66 -17.15
CA SER A 94 2.62 14.09 -16.58
C SER A 94 2.53 13.74 -15.09
N SER A 95 1.43 14.07 -14.41
CA SER A 95 1.22 13.74 -13.00
C SER A 95 0.86 12.27 -12.75
N PHE A 96 0.46 11.55 -13.79
CA PHE A 96 0.09 10.14 -13.67
C PHE A 96 1.32 9.24 -13.47
N PRO A 97 1.20 8.18 -12.66
CA PRO A 97 2.31 7.28 -12.39
C PRO A 97 2.65 6.42 -13.61
N THR A 98 3.92 6.05 -13.72
CA THR A 98 4.38 4.97 -14.60
C THR A 98 4.63 3.70 -13.78
N LEU A 99 4.75 2.55 -14.44
CA LEU A 99 5.11 1.30 -13.76
C LEU A 99 6.50 1.38 -13.12
N ASP A 100 7.42 2.18 -13.66
CA ASP A 100 8.75 2.40 -13.07
C ASP A 100 8.66 3.18 -11.75
N VAL A 101 7.77 4.18 -11.67
CA VAL A 101 7.50 4.89 -10.40
C VAL A 101 6.89 3.94 -9.37
N ILE A 102 5.98 3.03 -9.79
CA ILE A 102 5.43 2.02 -8.89
C ILE A 102 6.51 1.06 -8.40
N ARG A 103 7.42 0.61 -9.26
CA ARG A 103 8.55 -0.25 -8.91
C ARG A 103 9.45 0.42 -7.87
N LEU A 104 9.91 1.63 -8.16
CA LEU A 104 10.71 2.43 -7.25
C LEU A 104 9.99 2.66 -5.91
N GLY A 105 8.68 2.94 -5.97
CA GLY A 105 7.85 3.12 -4.77
C GLY A 105 7.76 1.86 -3.92
N CYS A 106 7.62 0.67 -4.51
CA CYS A 106 7.60 -0.60 -3.79
C CYS A 106 8.95 -0.93 -3.17
N GLU A 107 10.06 -0.70 -3.87
CA GLU A 107 11.43 -0.87 -3.37
C GLU A 107 11.69 0.09 -2.19
N SER A 108 11.33 1.36 -2.35
CA SER A 108 11.45 2.36 -1.29
C SER A 108 10.57 2.02 -0.07
N LEU A 109 9.37 1.47 -0.30
CA LEU A 109 8.45 1.05 0.75
C LEU A 109 9.07 -0.08 1.60
N VAL A 110 9.57 -1.12 0.95
CA VAL A 110 10.20 -2.25 1.63
C VAL A 110 11.41 -1.80 2.44
N ALA A 111 12.27 -0.95 1.88
CA ALA A 111 13.43 -0.38 2.58
C ALA A 111 13.01 0.50 3.77
N ALA A 112 11.95 1.31 3.62
CA ALA A 112 11.44 2.14 4.70
C ALA A 112 10.84 1.30 5.85
N ILE A 113 10.18 0.18 5.53
CA ILE A 113 9.65 -0.75 6.54
C ILE A 113 10.79 -1.47 7.26
N ASP A 114 11.84 -1.87 6.54
CA ASP A 114 12.99 -2.56 7.15
C ASP A 114 13.75 -1.67 8.16
N ALA A 115 13.71 -0.36 7.97
CA ALA A 115 14.27 0.62 8.90
C ALA A 115 13.42 0.86 10.17
N LEU A 116 12.19 0.29 10.27
CA LEU A 116 11.35 0.45 11.46
C LEU A 116 11.96 -0.27 12.68
N PRO A 117 11.69 0.24 13.89
CA PRO A 117 12.21 -0.39 15.12
C PRO A 117 11.57 -1.74 15.43
N GLU A 118 10.42 -2.03 14.83
CA GLU A 118 9.59 -3.19 15.12
C GLU A 118 9.15 -3.95 13.88
N ARG A 119 8.65 -5.15 14.08
CA ARG A 119 8.06 -5.99 13.05
C ARG A 119 6.61 -5.58 12.80
N VAL A 120 6.19 -5.45 11.55
CA VAL A 120 4.87 -4.93 11.15
C VAL A 120 4.12 -5.88 10.22
N THR A 121 2.80 -5.77 10.26
CA THR A 121 1.88 -6.27 9.23
C THR A 121 1.43 -5.08 8.35
N VAL A 122 1.35 -5.28 7.06
CA VAL A 122 1.15 -4.23 6.06
C VAL A 122 -0.24 -4.37 5.42
N ALA A 123 -1.05 -3.31 5.44
CA ALA A 123 -2.27 -3.19 4.66
C ALA A 123 -2.03 -2.29 3.45
N MET A 124 -2.32 -2.76 2.25
CA MET A 124 -2.16 -1.97 1.04
C MET A 124 -3.23 -2.24 -0.02
N ALA A 125 -3.43 -1.28 -0.90
CA ALA A 125 -4.13 -1.44 -2.17
C ALA A 125 -3.12 -1.41 -3.32
N ALA A 126 -3.56 -1.75 -4.53
CA ALA A 126 -2.73 -1.63 -5.73
C ALA A 126 -2.35 -0.15 -5.96
N LEU A 127 -1.05 0.16 -5.88
CA LEU A 127 -0.52 1.52 -6.02
C LEU A 127 -0.81 2.07 -7.43
N GLY A 128 -1.32 3.30 -7.50
CA GLY A 128 -1.62 3.93 -8.79
C GLY A 128 -2.86 3.40 -9.53
N ALA A 129 -3.61 2.44 -8.96
CA ALA A 129 -4.78 1.86 -9.61
C ALA A 129 -6.03 2.75 -9.59
N GLY A 130 -6.16 3.66 -8.62
CA GLY A 130 -7.28 4.60 -8.53
C GLY A 130 -7.10 5.78 -9.48
N THR A 131 -6.88 6.97 -8.96
CA THR A 131 -6.62 8.21 -9.74
C THR A 131 -5.47 8.02 -10.75
N GLY A 132 -4.49 7.18 -10.43
CA GLY A 132 -3.34 6.90 -11.30
C GLY A 132 -3.65 6.08 -12.57
N GLN A 133 -4.82 5.47 -12.68
CA GLN A 133 -5.36 4.78 -13.87
C GLN A 133 -4.51 3.60 -14.42
N LEU A 134 -3.58 3.06 -13.65
CA LEU A 134 -2.73 1.91 -14.08
C LEU A 134 -3.46 0.56 -14.03
N GLY A 135 -4.73 0.53 -13.56
CA GLY A 135 -5.40 -0.72 -13.24
C GLY A 135 -4.76 -1.43 -12.04
N VAL A 136 -5.24 -2.62 -11.68
CA VAL A 136 -4.79 -3.30 -10.45
C VAL A 136 -3.72 -4.37 -10.71
N ARG A 137 -3.67 -4.99 -11.89
CA ARG A 137 -2.84 -6.19 -12.14
C ARG A 137 -1.34 -5.91 -12.08
N GLU A 138 -0.83 -5.00 -12.90
CA GLU A 138 0.61 -4.73 -12.97
C GLU A 138 1.16 -4.09 -11.67
N PRO A 139 0.49 -3.09 -11.04
CA PRO A 139 0.94 -2.61 -9.74
C PRO A 139 0.97 -3.68 -8.65
N THR A 140 -0.03 -4.58 -8.62
CA THR A 140 -0.05 -5.69 -7.66
C THR A 140 1.10 -6.67 -7.91
N LYS A 141 1.39 -7.00 -9.18
CA LYS A 141 2.51 -7.87 -9.54
C LYS A 141 3.84 -7.29 -9.05
N ILE A 142 4.08 -5.99 -9.32
CA ILE A 142 5.29 -5.28 -8.87
C ILE A 142 5.41 -5.32 -7.34
N ALA A 143 4.33 -5.05 -6.63
CA ALA A 143 4.32 -5.13 -5.16
C ALA A 143 4.64 -6.55 -4.67
N CYS A 144 4.02 -7.58 -5.26
CA CYS A 144 4.30 -8.98 -4.94
C CYS A 144 5.77 -9.35 -5.20
N GLU A 145 6.38 -8.86 -6.27
CA GLU A 145 7.79 -9.08 -6.59
C GLU A 145 8.70 -8.49 -5.51
N ALA A 146 8.44 -7.24 -5.08
CA ALA A 146 9.21 -6.56 -4.05
C ALA A 146 9.11 -7.28 -2.69
N PHE A 147 7.89 -7.63 -2.25
CA PHE A 147 7.70 -8.35 -0.99
C PHE A 147 8.28 -9.78 -1.02
N ALA A 148 8.20 -10.46 -2.15
CA ALA A 148 8.79 -11.79 -2.29
C ALA A 148 10.32 -11.74 -2.32
N ALA A 149 10.93 -10.71 -2.92
CA ALA A 149 12.36 -10.49 -2.87
C ALA A 149 12.82 -10.25 -1.43
N TYR A 150 12.13 -9.36 -0.71
CA TYR A 150 12.39 -9.10 0.72
C TYR A 150 12.29 -10.37 1.57
N ALA A 151 11.21 -11.15 1.38
CA ALA A 151 11.02 -12.38 2.15
C ALA A 151 12.12 -13.43 1.90
N ARG A 152 12.65 -13.52 0.67
CA ARG A 152 13.77 -14.41 0.35
C ARG A 152 15.08 -13.95 0.99
N GLU A 153 15.31 -12.65 1.03
CA GLU A 153 16.54 -12.07 1.58
C GLU A 153 16.59 -12.14 3.10
N HIS A 154 15.47 -11.84 3.77
CA HIS A 154 15.44 -11.65 5.23
C HIS A 154 14.81 -12.81 5.99
N GLY A 155 14.04 -13.70 5.32
CA GLY A 155 13.36 -14.84 5.96
C GLY A 155 12.50 -14.39 7.14
N ASP A 156 12.58 -15.16 8.24
CA ASP A 156 11.82 -14.86 9.47
C ASP A 156 12.41 -13.72 10.31
N ALA A 157 13.63 -13.30 10.02
CA ALA A 157 14.28 -12.17 10.70
C ALA A 157 13.78 -10.81 10.18
N GLY A 158 13.12 -10.77 9.01
CA GLY A 158 12.65 -9.54 8.39
C GLY A 158 11.54 -8.84 9.19
N LYS A 159 11.45 -7.53 8.99
CA LYS A 159 10.47 -6.66 9.67
C LYS A 159 9.04 -6.82 9.13
N ILE A 160 8.84 -7.39 7.94
CA ILE A 160 7.53 -7.60 7.33
C ILE A 160 7.00 -8.96 7.75
N ALA A 161 6.08 -8.98 8.72
CA ALA A 161 5.43 -10.20 9.20
C ALA A 161 4.36 -10.72 8.23
N GLY A 162 3.67 -9.82 7.57
CA GLY A 162 2.64 -10.14 6.59
C GLY A 162 2.20 -8.95 5.76
N VAL A 163 1.57 -9.23 4.62
CA VAL A 163 1.01 -8.24 3.71
C VAL A 163 -0.43 -8.64 3.36
N THR A 164 -1.36 -7.71 3.54
CA THR A 164 -2.76 -7.86 3.13
C THR A 164 -3.10 -6.87 2.04
N PHE A 165 -3.53 -7.38 0.89
CA PHE A 165 -4.04 -6.57 -0.21
C PHE A 165 -5.53 -6.35 -0.06
N TYR A 166 -5.97 -5.09 -0.13
CA TYR A 166 -7.37 -4.69 0.03
C TYR A 166 -7.97 -4.10 -1.24
N ARG A 167 -9.22 -4.44 -1.55
CA ARG A 167 -10.01 -3.80 -2.59
C ARG A 167 -11.51 -3.94 -2.35
N PHE A 168 -12.27 -2.87 -2.56
CA PHE A 168 -13.74 -2.91 -2.45
C PHE A 168 -14.42 -3.55 -3.66
N ASN A 169 -14.02 -3.18 -4.86
CA ASN A 169 -14.62 -3.65 -6.09
C ASN A 169 -14.32 -5.15 -6.28
N LEU A 170 -15.36 -5.96 -6.46
CA LEU A 170 -15.25 -7.42 -6.58
C LEU A 170 -14.38 -7.87 -7.75
N PHE A 171 -14.53 -7.24 -8.92
CA PHE A 171 -13.74 -7.60 -10.12
C PHE A 171 -12.27 -7.28 -9.94
N GLU A 172 -11.97 -6.14 -9.33
CA GLU A 172 -10.58 -5.75 -9.04
C GLU A 172 -10.00 -6.59 -7.91
N TYR A 173 -10.79 -6.95 -6.88
CA TYR A 173 -10.42 -7.92 -5.86
C TYR A 173 -10.04 -9.27 -6.49
N ALA A 174 -10.87 -9.81 -7.37
CA ALA A 174 -10.59 -11.06 -8.07
C ALA A 174 -9.31 -10.98 -8.91
N ALA A 175 -9.10 -9.84 -9.60
CA ALA A 175 -7.89 -9.61 -10.37
C ALA A 175 -6.62 -9.53 -9.50
N ILE A 176 -6.70 -8.92 -8.31
CA ILE A 176 -5.62 -8.88 -7.33
C ILE A 176 -5.36 -10.29 -6.77
N ALA A 177 -6.42 -11.03 -6.41
CA ALA A 177 -6.31 -12.38 -5.89
C ALA A 177 -5.62 -13.32 -6.89
N ASP A 178 -5.99 -13.26 -8.17
CA ASP A 178 -5.33 -14.03 -9.25
C ASP A 178 -3.81 -13.74 -9.30
N VAL A 179 -3.40 -12.47 -9.26
CA VAL A 179 -1.99 -12.09 -9.29
C VAL A 179 -1.25 -12.56 -8.04
N VAL A 180 -1.84 -12.35 -6.86
CA VAL A 180 -1.24 -12.73 -5.58
C VAL A 180 -1.06 -14.23 -5.47
N CYS A 181 -2.10 -15.02 -5.82
CA CYS A 181 -2.05 -16.48 -5.75
C CYS A 181 -1.01 -17.09 -6.71
N ARG A 182 -0.80 -16.49 -7.88
CA ARG A 182 0.27 -16.94 -8.80
C ARG A 182 1.67 -16.71 -8.22
N ARG A 183 1.85 -15.68 -7.42
CA ARG A 183 3.15 -15.35 -6.81
C ARG A 183 3.39 -16.02 -5.47
N PHE A 184 2.32 -16.26 -4.72
CA PHE A 184 2.30 -16.89 -3.41
C PHE A 184 1.28 -18.03 -3.41
N PRO A 185 1.65 -19.23 -3.92
CA PRO A 185 0.73 -20.37 -4.05
C PRO A 185 0.07 -20.82 -2.74
N GLU A 186 0.74 -20.61 -1.61
CA GLU A 186 0.22 -20.88 -0.27
C GLU A 186 -1.02 -20.05 0.10
N VAL A 187 -1.24 -18.92 -0.57
CA VAL A 187 -2.41 -18.04 -0.34
C VAL A 187 -3.70 -18.66 -0.85
N LEU A 188 -3.65 -19.56 -1.83
CA LEU A 188 -4.85 -20.26 -2.35
C LEU A 188 -5.67 -20.94 -1.25
N ALA A 189 -5.04 -21.43 -0.18
CA ALA A 189 -5.70 -22.04 0.96
C ALA A 189 -6.34 -21.04 1.93
N SER A 190 -6.01 -19.76 1.84
CA SER A 190 -6.43 -18.70 2.77
C SER A 190 -7.27 -17.59 2.11
N VAL A 191 -7.50 -17.63 0.80
CA VAL A 191 -8.53 -16.82 0.12
C VAL A 191 -9.86 -17.41 0.56
N SER A 192 -10.29 -16.98 1.75
CA SER A 192 -11.46 -17.53 2.38
C SER A 192 -12.69 -17.19 1.58
N THR A 193 -13.53 -18.17 1.45
CA THR A 193 -14.88 -18.25 0.95
C THR A 193 -15.88 -17.23 1.56
N ASP A 194 -15.43 -16.28 2.38
CA ASP A 194 -16.28 -15.24 2.98
C ASP A 194 -16.81 -14.24 1.95
N ALA A 195 -16.19 -14.16 0.78
CA ALA A 195 -16.77 -13.49 -0.39
C ALA A 195 -17.75 -14.44 -1.11
N GLN A 196 -18.85 -14.84 -0.45
CA GLN A 196 -20.06 -15.42 -1.06
C GLN A 196 -19.85 -16.54 -2.09
N GLY A 197 -18.92 -17.46 -1.88
CA GLY A 197 -18.81 -18.68 -2.70
C GLY A 197 -18.36 -18.48 -4.15
N LEU A 198 -17.89 -17.29 -4.55
CA LEU A 198 -17.55 -16.95 -5.93
C LEU A 198 -16.14 -17.41 -6.37
N PHE A 199 -15.32 -17.90 -5.46
CA PHE A 199 -14.02 -18.48 -5.77
C PHE A 199 -13.80 -19.77 -4.98
N GLN A 200 -14.34 -20.88 -5.49
CA GLN A 200 -13.78 -22.19 -5.19
C GLN A 200 -12.79 -22.50 -6.31
N PRO A 201 -11.48 -22.68 -6.04
CA PRO A 201 -10.61 -23.31 -7.02
C PRO A 201 -11.12 -24.73 -7.24
N ASP A 202 -11.29 -25.13 -8.49
CA ASP A 202 -11.56 -26.52 -8.84
C ASP A 202 -10.51 -27.42 -8.14
N ARG A 203 -11.02 -28.44 -7.43
CA ARG A 203 -10.21 -29.44 -6.75
C ARG A 203 -9.55 -30.40 -7.74
#